data_ec7e68f97e60337392cd6e8dbf793131
#
_entry.id   ec7e68f97e60337392cd6e8dbf793131
#
_cell.length_a   1.000
_cell.length_b   1.000
_cell.length_c   1.000
_cell.angle_alpha   90.00
_cell.angle_beta   90.00
_cell.angle_gamma   90.00
#
_symmetry.space_group_name_H-M   'P 1'
#
loop_
_entity.id
_entity.type
_entity.pdbx_description
1 polymer ?
#
loop_
_entity_poly.entity_id
_entity_poly.type
_entity_poly.pdbx_seq_one_letter_code
_entity_poly.pdbx_strand_id
1 'polypeptide(L)'
;MELTALEKQLGFLREIDRLKSVLRQSPLLDTSRKENSAEHSWHLAMYALVLSEYACGPVDTGRVMRMLLLHDVVEIDVGDFPIHGGSSAQVQAELEDAAAVRLFGLLPGAQGDEFLALWREFEQAESEDAKFAKALDRFQPVSYTHLTLPTKRIV
;
A
#
# COMPACT_ATOMS: atom_id res chain seq x y z
N MET A 1 -20.04 24.85 -8.35
CA MET A 1 -20.08 24.02 -9.56
C MET A 1 -19.53 22.62 -9.23
N GLU A 2 -20.28 21.60 -9.60
CA GLU A 2 -19.83 20.24 -9.36
C GLU A 2 -18.75 19.83 -10.36
N LEU A 3 -17.74 19.10 -9.87
CA LEU A 3 -16.70 18.56 -10.73
C LEU A 3 -17.22 17.36 -11.52
N THR A 4 -16.77 17.23 -12.75
CA THR A 4 -17.03 16.03 -13.56
C THR A 4 -16.26 14.84 -13.00
N ALA A 5 -16.63 13.63 -13.40
CA ALA A 5 -15.91 12.42 -13.01
C ALA A 5 -14.43 12.52 -13.39
N LEU A 6 -14.14 12.99 -14.61
CA LEU A 6 -12.76 13.14 -15.08
C LEU A 6 -11.99 14.14 -14.22
N GLU A 7 -12.60 15.27 -13.87
CA GLU A 7 -11.94 16.27 -13.03
C GLU A 7 -11.62 15.71 -11.65
N LYS A 8 -12.53 14.93 -11.07
CA LYS A 8 -12.29 14.26 -9.78
C LYS A 8 -11.15 13.25 -9.88
N GLN A 9 -11.13 12.47 -10.94
CA GLN A 9 -10.07 11.48 -11.16
C GLN A 9 -8.71 12.14 -11.33
N LEU A 10 -8.64 13.21 -12.13
CA LEU A 10 -7.40 13.96 -12.29
C LEU A 10 -6.95 14.63 -10.99
N GLY A 11 -7.90 15.09 -10.18
CA GLY A 11 -7.61 15.65 -8.86
C GLY A 11 -6.98 14.62 -7.94
N PHE A 12 -7.53 13.41 -7.93
CA PHE A 12 -6.95 12.31 -7.15
C PHE A 12 -5.55 11.99 -7.63
N LEU A 13 -5.35 11.83 -8.94
CA LEU A 13 -4.05 11.51 -9.50
C LEU A 13 -3.00 12.58 -9.19
N ARG A 14 -3.42 13.86 -9.19
CA ARG A 14 -2.54 14.96 -8.81
C ARG A 14 -2.18 14.90 -7.33
N GLU A 15 -3.14 14.56 -6.49
CA GLU A 15 -2.92 14.46 -5.04
C GLU A 15 -1.94 13.34 -4.70
N ILE A 16 -2.08 12.17 -5.34
CA ILE A 16 -1.21 11.03 -5.02
C ILE A 16 0.23 11.20 -5.53
N ASP A 17 0.48 12.19 -6.38
CA ASP A 17 1.85 12.55 -6.75
C ASP A 17 2.70 12.87 -5.51
N ARG A 18 2.07 13.39 -4.46
CA ARG A 18 2.73 13.71 -3.19
C ARG A 18 3.33 12.48 -2.49
N LEU A 19 2.90 11.28 -2.86
CA LEU A 19 3.47 10.05 -2.30
C LEU A 19 4.94 9.89 -2.67
N LYS A 20 5.37 10.49 -3.76
CA LYS A 20 6.78 10.48 -4.19
C LYS A 20 7.69 11.24 -3.22
N SER A 21 7.13 12.10 -2.38
CA SER A 21 7.87 12.88 -1.40
C SER A 21 7.82 12.29 0.01
N VAL A 22 7.13 11.16 0.20
CA VAL A 22 7.06 10.47 1.49
C VAL A 22 8.19 9.45 1.54
N LEU A 23 9.19 9.71 2.40
CA LEU A 23 10.36 8.84 2.53
C LEU A 23 10.10 7.74 3.57
N ARG A 24 10.49 6.52 3.21
CA ARG A 24 10.47 5.37 4.10
C ARG A 24 11.75 5.35 4.92
N GLN A 25 11.76 4.54 5.98
CA GLN A 25 12.99 4.33 6.77
C GLN A 25 13.96 3.37 6.08
N SER A 26 13.46 2.57 5.14
CA SER A 26 14.26 1.56 4.44
C SER A 26 15.02 2.19 3.26
N PRO A 27 16.30 1.81 3.06
CA PRO A 27 17.05 2.26 1.89
C PRO A 27 16.68 1.47 0.63
N LEU A 28 17.11 1.96 -0.52
CA LEU A 28 17.10 1.19 -1.75
C LEU A 28 18.07 0.00 -1.62
N LEU A 29 17.93 -0.98 -2.51
CA LEU A 29 18.80 -2.16 -2.53
C LEU A 29 20.29 -1.76 -2.60
N ASP A 30 20.62 -0.75 -3.38
CA ASP A 30 22.01 -0.26 -3.55
C ASP A 30 22.43 0.70 -2.43
N THR A 31 21.58 0.95 -1.46
CA THR A 31 21.80 1.82 -0.30
C THR A 31 22.10 3.27 -0.63
N SER A 32 21.88 3.71 -1.87
CA SER A 32 22.21 5.07 -2.31
C SER A 32 21.34 6.16 -1.68
N ARG A 33 20.11 5.81 -1.32
CA ARG A 33 19.15 6.72 -0.68
C ARG A 33 18.02 5.92 -0.03
N LYS A 34 17.16 6.60 0.72
CA LYS A 34 15.93 6.00 1.23
C LYS A 34 14.91 5.86 0.10
N GLU A 35 14.12 4.80 0.18
CA GLU A 35 13.02 4.53 -0.74
C GLU A 35 11.85 5.46 -0.41
N ASN A 36 11.18 6.01 -1.43
CA ASN A 36 9.91 6.71 -1.19
C ASN A 36 8.73 5.74 -1.30
N SER A 37 7.57 6.15 -0.76
CA SER A 37 6.41 5.27 -0.68
C SER A 37 5.80 4.94 -2.04
N ALA A 38 5.93 5.82 -3.02
CA ALA A 38 5.44 5.53 -4.37
C ALA A 38 6.25 4.43 -5.04
N GLU A 39 7.58 4.50 -4.93
CA GLU A 39 8.48 3.45 -5.45
C GLU A 39 8.23 2.12 -4.78
N HIS A 40 8.06 2.15 -3.47
CA HIS A 40 7.79 0.96 -2.67
C HIS A 40 6.49 0.28 -3.14
N SER A 41 5.43 1.05 -3.30
CA SER A 41 4.14 0.52 -3.75
C SER A 41 4.21 -0.09 -5.15
N TRP A 42 4.90 0.58 -6.07
CA TRP A 42 5.15 0.03 -7.42
C TRP A 42 5.94 -1.29 -7.33
N HIS A 43 7.01 -1.31 -6.55
CA HIS A 43 7.86 -2.49 -6.40
C HIS A 43 7.07 -3.67 -5.82
N LEU A 44 6.24 -3.40 -4.82
CA LEU A 44 5.37 -4.44 -4.24
C LEU A 44 4.37 -5.00 -5.24
N ALA A 45 3.81 -4.15 -6.10
CA ALA A 45 2.91 -4.63 -7.16
C ALA A 45 3.67 -5.57 -8.12
N MET A 46 4.93 -5.26 -8.40
CA MET A 46 5.79 -6.14 -9.20
C MET A 46 6.08 -7.47 -8.47
N TYR A 47 6.29 -7.43 -7.15
CA TYR A 47 6.44 -8.65 -6.36
C TYR A 47 5.19 -9.53 -6.49
N ALA A 48 4.00 -8.95 -6.39
CA ALA A 48 2.76 -9.69 -6.53
C ALA A 48 2.64 -10.32 -7.92
N LEU A 49 2.94 -9.55 -8.95
CA LEU A 49 2.87 -10.02 -10.33
C LEU A 49 3.81 -11.22 -10.58
N VAL A 50 5.01 -11.16 -10.02
CA VAL A 50 6.05 -12.18 -10.26
C VAL A 50 5.91 -13.37 -9.33
N LEU A 51 5.48 -13.18 -8.08
CA LEU A 51 5.54 -14.19 -7.03
C LEU A 51 4.18 -14.77 -6.62
N SER A 52 3.11 -14.50 -7.37
CA SER A 52 1.77 -14.96 -6.97
C SER A 52 1.67 -16.49 -6.83
N GLU A 53 2.47 -17.25 -7.57
CA GLU A 53 2.50 -18.72 -7.48
C GLU A 53 2.96 -19.23 -6.10
N TYR A 54 3.61 -18.39 -5.31
CA TYR A 54 4.12 -18.77 -3.98
C TYR A 54 3.15 -18.43 -2.84
N ALA A 55 1.97 -17.92 -3.15
CA ALA A 55 0.93 -17.71 -2.13
C ALA A 55 0.49 -19.06 -1.55
N CYS A 56 0.10 -19.07 -0.27
CA CYS A 56 -0.31 -20.30 0.41
C CYS A 56 -1.63 -20.88 -0.12
N GLY A 57 -2.45 -20.06 -0.76
CA GLY A 57 -3.71 -20.47 -1.34
C GLY A 57 -4.00 -19.67 -2.60
N PRO A 58 -5.18 -19.90 -3.23
CA PRO A 58 -5.51 -19.14 -4.43
C PRO A 58 -5.70 -17.65 -4.11
N VAL A 59 -5.09 -16.81 -4.93
CA VAL A 59 -5.20 -15.34 -4.81
C VAL A 59 -5.53 -14.76 -6.18
N ASP A 60 -6.23 -13.63 -6.16
CA ASP A 60 -6.45 -12.82 -7.35
C ASP A 60 -5.29 -11.83 -7.47
N THR A 61 -4.33 -12.14 -8.35
CA THR A 61 -3.12 -11.34 -8.50
C THR A 61 -3.41 -9.88 -8.82
N GLY A 62 -4.37 -9.63 -9.72
CA GLY A 62 -4.74 -8.27 -10.06
C GLY A 62 -5.28 -7.50 -8.86
N ARG A 63 -6.07 -8.17 -8.03
CA ARG A 63 -6.64 -7.57 -6.83
C ARG A 63 -5.56 -7.29 -5.78
N VAL A 64 -4.63 -8.22 -5.61
CA VAL A 64 -3.47 -8.02 -4.72
C VAL A 64 -2.64 -6.82 -5.18
N MET A 65 -2.39 -6.70 -6.48
CA MET A 65 -1.66 -5.56 -7.04
C MET A 65 -2.37 -4.24 -6.75
N ARG A 66 -3.70 -4.21 -6.90
CA ARG A 66 -4.49 -3.01 -6.60
C ARG A 66 -4.38 -2.63 -5.13
N MET A 67 -4.47 -3.60 -4.22
CA MET A 67 -4.28 -3.35 -2.79
C MET A 67 -2.93 -2.74 -2.50
N LEU A 68 -1.87 -3.30 -3.09
CA LEU A 68 -0.51 -2.83 -2.85
C LEU A 68 -0.27 -1.42 -3.40
N LEU A 69 -0.85 -1.11 -4.56
CA LEU A 69 -0.75 0.24 -5.12
C LEU A 69 -1.46 1.29 -4.26
N LEU A 70 -2.50 0.87 -3.52
CA LEU A 70 -3.30 1.78 -2.70
C LEU A 70 -2.87 1.84 -1.23
N HIS A 71 -2.15 0.83 -0.75
CA HIS A 71 -1.98 0.64 0.70
C HIS A 71 -1.29 1.81 1.42
N ASP A 72 -0.32 2.45 0.79
CA ASP A 72 0.46 3.53 1.41
C ASP A 72 -0.04 4.93 1.03
N VAL A 73 -1.11 5.05 0.25
CA VAL A 73 -1.63 6.36 -0.18
C VAL A 73 -1.94 7.25 1.02
N VAL A 74 -2.41 6.66 2.12
CA VAL A 74 -2.74 7.39 3.35
C VAL A 74 -1.54 8.11 3.96
N GLU A 75 -0.32 7.67 3.65
CA GLU A 75 0.88 8.30 4.18
C GLU A 75 1.08 9.73 3.71
N ILE A 76 0.38 10.15 2.65
CA ILE A 76 0.36 11.55 2.21
C ILE A 76 -0.05 12.47 3.36
N ASP A 77 -1.04 12.04 4.15
CA ASP A 77 -1.53 12.83 5.29
C ASP A 77 -0.83 12.48 6.60
N VAL A 78 -0.50 11.21 6.79
CA VAL A 78 -0.04 10.68 8.09
C VAL A 78 1.49 10.58 8.16
N GLY A 79 2.13 10.31 7.04
CA GLY A 79 3.57 10.07 6.98
C GLY A 79 3.93 8.63 7.33
N ASP A 80 5.20 8.28 7.10
CA ASP A 80 5.75 6.96 7.40
C ASP A 80 6.51 7.04 8.74
N PHE A 81 5.75 7.07 9.84
CA PHE A 81 6.35 7.17 11.19
C PHE A 81 6.18 5.86 11.94
N PRO A 82 7.25 5.38 12.61
CA PRO A 82 7.12 4.22 13.50
C PRO A 82 6.18 4.57 14.67
N ILE A 83 5.34 3.62 15.03
CA ILE A 83 4.43 3.77 16.16
C ILE A 83 5.14 3.34 17.43
N HIS A 84 5.14 4.20 18.44
CA HIS A 84 5.73 3.92 19.74
C HIS A 84 4.67 4.01 20.82
N GLY A 85 4.43 2.89 21.52
CA GLY A 85 3.51 2.82 22.65
C GLY A 85 2.10 2.35 22.25
N GLY A 86 1.39 1.74 23.21
CA GLY A 86 0.13 1.05 22.95
C GLY A 86 -1.03 1.95 22.54
N SER A 87 -1.18 3.13 23.15
CA SER A 87 -2.27 4.06 22.80
C SER A 87 -2.06 4.69 21.43
N SER A 88 -0.81 4.75 20.96
CA SER A 88 -0.47 5.34 19.67
C SER A 88 -0.96 4.51 18.50
N ALA A 89 -1.05 3.18 18.63
CA ALA A 89 -1.49 2.31 17.55
C ALA A 89 -2.93 2.57 17.14
N GLN A 90 -3.82 2.76 18.10
CA GLN A 90 -5.22 3.05 17.79
C GLN A 90 -5.39 4.45 17.21
N VAL A 91 -4.70 5.44 17.75
CA VAL A 91 -4.71 6.81 17.21
C VAL A 91 -4.19 6.82 15.79
N GLN A 92 -3.11 6.08 15.53
CA GLN A 92 -2.55 5.96 14.18
C GLN A 92 -3.55 5.33 13.21
N ALA A 93 -4.23 4.26 13.63
CA ALA A 93 -5.24 3.60 12.80
C ALA A 93 -6.40 4.54 12.46
N GLU A 94 -6.84 5.36 13.43
CA GLU A 94 -7.89 6.33 13.20
C GLU A 94 -7.46 7.44 12.24
N LEU A 95 -6.22 7.91 12.36
CA LEU A 95 -5.66 8.91 11.45
C LEU A 95 -5.53 8.37 10.04
N GLU A 96 -5.10 7.13 9.91
CA GLU A 96 -5.00 6.48 8.61
C GLU A 96 -6.36 6.26 7.96
N ASP A 97 -7.36 5.85 8.72
CA ASP A 97 -8.72 5.69 8.19
C ASP A 97 -9.30 7.04 7.75
N ALA A 98 -9.10 8.09 8.54
CA ALA A 98 -9.54 9.44 8.17
C ALA A 98 -8.85 9.91 6.88
N ALA A 99 -7.55 9.63 6.74
CA ALA A 99 -6.81 9.95 5.53
C ALA A 99 -7.34 9.18 4.33
N ALA A 100 -7.67 7.90 4.50
CA ALA A 100 -8.24 7.07 3.45
C ALA A 100 -9.59 7.63 2.97
N VAL A 101 -10.45 8.00 3.91
CA VAL A 101 -11.76 8.60 3.59
C VAL A 101 -11.57 9.88 2.79
N ARG A 102 -10.65 10.74 3.21
CA ARG A 102 -10.38 12.00 2.50
C ARG A 102 -9.85 11.75 1.09
N LEU A 103 -8.83 10.92 0.97
CA LEU A 103 -8.12 10.72 -0.29
C LEU A 103 -8.96 9.96 -1.31
N PHE A 104 -9.54 8.83 -0.93
CA PHE A 104 -10.38 8.07 -1.84
C PHE A 104 -11.71 8.77 -2.11
N GLY A 105 -12.14 9.64 -1.21
CA GLY A 105 -13.31 10.49 -1.40
C GLY A 105 -13.14 11.54 -2.49
N LEU A 106 -11.92 11.78 -2.96
CA LEU A 106 -11.68 12.67 -4.11
C LEU A 106 -12.17 12.06 -5.42
N LEU A 107 -12.27 10.74 -5.49
CA LEU A 107 -12.70 10.02 -6.68
C LEU A 107 -14.23 10.03 -6.81
N PRO A 108 -14.76 9.76 -8.01
CA PRO A 108 -16.20 9.55 -8.17
C PRO A 108 -16.71 8.45 -7.25
N GLY A 109 -17.94 8.59 -6.73
CA GLY A 109 -18.48 7.80 -5.65
C GLY A 109 -18.23 6.30 -5.71
N ALA A 110 -18.58 5.65 -6.83
CA ALA A 110 -18.41 4.19 -6.95
C ALA A 110 -16.95 3.78 -6.94
N GLN A 111 -16.09 4.51 -7.65
CA GLN A 111 -14.65 4.21 -7.69
C GLN A 111 -13.99 4.48 -6.34
N GLY A 112 -14.33 5.59 -5.71
CA GLY A 112 -13.82 5.93 -4.39
C GLY A 112 -14.20 4.89 -3.34
N ASP A 113 -15.45 4.44 -3.38
CA ASP A 113 -15.94 3.40 -2.46
C ASP A 113 -15.20 2.08 -2.66
N GLU A 114 -14.93 1.70 -3.92
CA GLU A 114 -14.19 0.49 -4.24
C GLU A 114 -12.76 0.56 -3.69
N PHE A 115 -12.09 1.68 -3.91
CA PHE A 115 -10.70 1.83 -3.46
C PHE A 115 -10.59 1.89 -1.94
N LEU A 116 -11.54 2.57 -1.29
CA LEU A 116 -11.59 2.60 0.17
C LEU A 116 -11.81 1.19 0.74
N ALA A 117 -12.69 0.41 0.11
CA ALA A 117 -12.93 -0.97 0.54
C ALA A 117 -11.69 -1.85 0.38
N LEU A 118 -10.95 -1.70 -0.74
CA LEU A 118 -9.70 -2.44 -0.95
C LEU A 118 -8.64 -2.06 0.09
N TRP A 119 -8.52 -0.77 0.39
CA TRP A 119 -7.59 -0.30 1.41
C TRP A 119 -7.92 -0.88 2.78
N ARG A 120 -9.21 -0.86 3.15
CA ARG A 120 -9.66 -1.42 4.44
C ARG A 120 -9.47 -2.93 4.50
N GLU A 121 -9.71 -3.62 3.39
CA GLU A 121 -9.47 -5.07 3.33
C GLU A 121 -8.00 -5.40 3.57
N PHE A 122 -7.09 -4.64 2.97
CA PHE A 122 -5.65 -4.78 3.22
C PHE A 122 -5.32 -4.59 4.70
N GLU A 123 -5.86 -3.52 5.31
CA GLU A 123 -5.61 -3.24 6.72
C GLU A 123 -6.14 -4.34 7.65
N GLN A 124 -7.31 -4.91 7.34
CA GLN A 124 -7.91 -5.99 8.13
C GLN A 124 -7.13 -7.30 8.03
N ALA A 125 -6.50 -7.55 6.89
CA ALA A 125 -5.64 -8.72 6.65
C ALA A 125 -6.33 -10.05 6.93
N GLU A 126 -7.59 -10.17 6.57
CA GLU A 126 -8.39 -11.40 6.80
C GLU A 126 -8.57 -12.24 5.56
N SER A 127 -8.70 -11.62 4.38
CA SER A 127 -8.83 -12.37 3.12
C SER A 127 -7.48 -12.94 2.67
N GLU A 128 -7.52 -13.98 1.84
CA GLU A 128 -6.28 -14.55 1.30
C GLU A 128 -5.49 -13.53 0.50
N ASP A 129 -6.18 -12.69 -0.29
CA ASP A 129 -5.54 -11.62 -1.04
C ASP A 129 -4.82 -10.63 -0.11
N ALA A 130 -5.50 -10.20 0.96
CA ALA A 130 -4.91 -9.24 1.90
C ALA A 130 -3.75 -9.86 2.67
N LYS A 131 -3.84 -11.11 3.08
CA LYS A 131 -2.76 -11.81 3.77
C LYS A 131 -1.52 -11.91 2.89
N PHE A 132 -1.70 -12.25 1.62
CA PHE A 132 -0.59 -12.33 0.68
C PHE A 132 0.03 -10.95 0.45
N ALA A 133 -0.80 -9.92 0.25
CA ALA A 133 -0.33 -8.55 0.08
C ALA A 133 0.49 -8.08 1.29
N LYS A 134 0.00 -8.35 2.50
CA LYS A 134 0.73 -8.01 3.74
C LYS A 134 2.06 -8.76 3.84
N ALA A 135 2.07 -10.03 3.44
CA ALA A 135 3.29 -10.84 3.47
C ALA A 135 4.34 -10.27 2.51
N LEU A 136 3.94 -9.85 1.33
CA LEU A 136 4.86 -9.23 0.37
C LEU A 136 5.43 -7.91 0.89
N ASP A 137 4.61 -7.10 1.56
CA ASP A 137 5.04 -5.84 2.14
C ASP A 137 6.14 -6.08 3.19
N ARG A 138 6.00 -7.12 4.00
CA ARG A 138 7.03 -7.49 4.99
C ARG A 138 8.25 -8.15 4.36
N PHE A 139 8.05 -8.88 3.26
CA PHE A 139 9.11 -9.64 2.62
C PHE A 139 10.07 -8.76 1.81
N GLN A 140 9.58 -7.71 1.18
CA GLN A 140 10.38 -6.89 0.26
C GLN A 140 11.66 -6.36 0.90
N PRO A 141 11.63 -5.68 2.07
CA PRO A 141 12.88 -5.20 2.67
C PRO A 141 13.78 -6.34 3.16
N VAL A 142 13.21 -7.48 3.56
CA VAL A 142 13.99 -8.64 3.98
C VAL A 142 14.75 -9.24 2.79
N SER A 143 14.15 -9.27 1.62
CA SER A 143 14.77 -9.82 0.42
C SER A 143 16.02 -9.04 -0.01
N TYR A 144 16.15 -7.78 0.42
CA TYR A 144 17.32 -6.97 0.11
C TYR A 144 18.58 -7.41 0.87
N THR A 145 18.41 -8.06 2.00
CA THR A 145 19.53 -8.47 2.87
C THR A 145 19.91 -9.92 2.70
N HIS A 146 19.14 -10.72 1.96
CA HIS A 146 19.38 -12.14 1.76
C HIS A 146 19.69 -12.44 0.31
N LEU A 147 20.81 -13.12 0.07
CA LEU A 147 21.23 -13.53 -1.28
C LEU A 147 20.54 -14.82 -1.72
N THR A 148 20.01 -15.61 -0.77
CA THR A 148 19.28 -16.84 -1.07
C THR A 148 17.80 -16.63 -0.79
N LEU A 149 16.96 -17.00 -1.75
CA LEU A 149 15.52 -16.91 -1.59
C LEU A 149 14.99 -18.06 -0.73
N PRO A 150 13.93 -17.83 0.04
CA PRO A 150 13.30 -18.91 0.80
C PRO A 150 12.77 -19.98 -0.15
N THR A 151 12.95 -21.24 0.22
CA THR A 151 12.45 -22.38 -0.55
C THR A 151 10.99 -22.72 -0.22
N LYS A 152 10.45 -22.11 0.82
CA LYS A 152 9.06 -22.29 1.25
C LYS A 152 8.19 -21.14 0.73
N ARG A 153 6.87 -21.35 0.76
CA ARG A 153 5.93 -20.31 0.37
C ARG A 153 6.05 -19.10 1.30
N ILE A 154 5.78 -17.91 0.75
CA ILE A 154 6.00 -16.64 1.42
C ILE A 154 5.00 -16.37 2.55
N VAL A 155 3.81 -16.90 2.49
CA VAL A 155 2.75 -16.62 3.48
C VAL A 155 2.78 -17.61 4.61
#